data_bbc33e14baef067570c2ed07431c7c03
#
_entry.id   bbc33e14baef067570c2ed07431c7c03
#
_cell.length_a   1.000
_cell.length_b   1.000
_cell.length_c   1.000
_cell.angle_alpha   90.00
_cell.angle_beta   90.00
_cell.angle_gamma   90.00
#
_symmetry.space_group_name_H-M   'P 1'
#
loop_
_entity.id
_entity.type
_entity.pdbx_description
1 polymer ?
#
loop_
_entity_poly.entity_id
_entity_poly.type
_entity_poly.pdbx_seq_one_letter_code
_entity_poly.pdbx_strand_id
1 'polypeptide(L)'
;MLAAPAASAAVRPLDTGVSYVYDDEVAVAFQHVKAAGAGLVHTPIRWGDVAPGERPAAWQPDDPAEPRYDWESTDRWVREAVAAGLTPVLQIRGAPRWAQRCAHAFSNDSPCDLNPADLSAFATAAARRYSGAFGGLPRVQYWQGLNEPNLSLFFLPQFDSSGRAVSAELYRTLLNTFYGAIKGVDPTNVVIAAGLGPIAVPKFTIGPMRFTRELLCMKGKVRFRPAKGNCGGGVNFDIFAIHPYTTGGPTHEGGANDVQLGSLWKLKALLRAADEAGRINSQFEQTPLWITEFSWDSQPPDPGGLPMKIETRWAAEAMHTAWRVGIDAFFWFTLRDQPPEGAPSHISIESGLYFRGPTVAQDQPKEVLFAFRFPFVAHPHRKGLDVWGRTPNGKGGRVMIQILRDGKWRKAKALRADSVGIFRGRIHTGYGRNRRGAARAVYKGQDSVPFAMRSVGDFPHPPFGRPVG
;
A
#
# COMPACT_ATOMS: atom_id res chain seq x y z
N MET A 1 -21.66 18.97 39.69
CA MET A 1 -21.25 17.91 38.74
C MET A 1 -20.63 18.59 37.53
N LEU A 2 -19.33 18.61 37.41
CA LEU A 2 -18.61 19.09 36.24
C LEU A 2 -18.64 17.95 35.19
N ALA A 3 -19.27 18.22 34.05
CA ALA A 3 -19.26 17.29 32.94
C ALA A 3 -17.82 17.14 32.41
N ALA A 4 -17.30 15.90 32.42
CA ALA A 4 -16.02 15.61 31.78
C ALA A 4 -16.08 16.06 30.31
N PRO A 5 -15.03 16.70 29.79
CA PRO A 5 -14.97 17.05 28.38
C PRO A 5 -15.06 15.78 27.56
N ALA A 6 -15.97 15.75 26.58
CA ALA A 6 -16.05 14.65 25.63
C ALA A 6 -14.68 14.47 25.00
N ALA A 7 -14.09 13.29 25.14
CA ALA A 7 -12.83 12.95 24.51
C ALA A 7 -12.95 13.27 23.00
N SER A 8 -12.13 14.19 22.53
CA SER A 8 -12.03 14.48 21.09
C SER A 8 -11.69 13.16 20.40
N ALA A 9 -12.56 12.71 19.52
CA ALA A 9 -12.27 11.51 18.73
C ALA A 9 -10.92 11.70 18.06
N ALA A 10 -9.98 10.79 18.30
CA ALA A 10 -8.63 10.88 17.75
C ALA A 10 -8.72 11.08 16.22
N VAL A 11 -7.99 12.08 15.74
CA VAL A 11 -7.89 12.38 14.31
C VAL A 11 -7.20 11.18 13.64
N ARG A 12 -7.85 10.57 12.66
CA ARG A 12 -7.28 9.43 11.92
C ARG A 12 -6.92 9.89 10.52
N PRO A 13 -5.62 9.96 10.18
CA PRO A 13 -5.17 10.27 8.83
C PRO A 13 -5.53 9.15 7.84
N LEU A 14 -5.49 9.46 6.57
CA LEU A 14 -5.33 8.53 5.48
C LEU A 14 -4.32 9.17 4.54
N ASP A 15 -3.05 8.87 4.76
CA ASP A 15 -2.00 9.35 3.88
C ASP A 15 -2.13 8.66 2.52
N THR A 16 -1.73 9.36 1.47
CA THR A 16 -1.84 8.84 0.11
C THR A 16 -0.48 8.74 -0.54
N GLY A 17 -0.25 7.62 -1.21
CA GLY A 17 0.99 7.35 -1.94
C GLY A 17 0.73 6.73 -3.31
N VAL A 18 1.79 6.64 -4.10
CA VAL A 18 1.82 5.89 -5.35
C VAL A 18 3.00 4.93 -5.31
N SER A 19 2.74 3.68 -5.69
CA SER A 19 3.76 2.63 -5.74
C SER A 19 4.27 2.43 -7.16
N TYR A 20 5.54 2.03 -7.27
CA TYR A 20 6.20 1.64 -8.51
C TYR A 20 6.20 2.75 -9.55
N VAL A 21 6.75 3.90 -9.16
CA VAL A 21 7.02 5.01 -10.10
C VAL A 21 8.40 4.77 -10.72
N TYR A 22 8.43 4.04 -11.82
CA TYR A 22 9.63 3.78 -12.63
C TYR A 22 9.51 4.53 -13.94
N ASP A 23 10.44 5.42 -14.18
CA ASP A 23 10.56 6.05 -15.49
C ASP A 23 11.93 6.74 -15.64
N ASP A 24 12.41 6.89 -16.87
CA ASP A 24 13.60 7.67 -17.16
C ASP A 24 13.37 9.17 -16.87
N GLU A 25 12.12 9.63 -17.02
CA GLU A 25 11.67 11.00 -16.71
C GLU A 25 11.10 11.11 -15.30
N VAL A 26 11.78 10.52 -14.28
CA VAL A 26 11.28 10.39 -12.91
C VAL A 26 10.87 11.72 -12.28
N ALA A 27 11.56 12.82 -12.59
CA ALA A 27 11.23 14.15 -12.10
C ALA A 27 9.82 14.61 -12.56
N VAL A 28 9.46 14.35 -13.82
CA VAL A 28 8.12 14.64 -14.38
C VAL A 28 7.08 13.70 -13.75
N ALA A 29 7.42 12.43 -13.61
CA ALA A 29 6.55 11.44 -12.96
C ALA A 29 6.19 11.89 -11.52
N PHE A 30 7.13 12.42 -10.76
CA PHE A 30 6.86 12.94 -9.42
C PHE A 30 5.96 14.19 -9.40
N GLN A 31 6.00 15.04 -10.43
CA GLN A 31 5.00 16.11 -10.56
C GLN A 31 3.59 15.53 -10.77
N HIS A 32 3.46 14.45 -11.54
CA HIS A 32 2.20 13.73 -11.70
C HIS A 32 1.71 13.10 -10.37
N VAL A 33 2.61 12.51 -9.57
CA VAL A 33 2.29 12.01 -8.23
C VAL A 33 1.72 13.13 -7.34
N LYS A 34 2.35 14.31 -7.33
CA LYS A 34 1.84 15.48 -6.60
C LYS A 34 0.49 15.96 -7.13
N ALA A 35 0.32 16.00 -8.45
CA ALA A 35 -0.94 16.36 -9.08
C ALA A 35 -2.07 15.38 -8.72
N ALA A 36 -1.73 14.11 -8.47
CA ALA A 36 -2.65 13.12 -7.92
C ALA A 36 -2.96 13.32 -6.41
N GLY A 37 -2.33 14.28 -5.73
CA GLY A 37 -2.54 14.56 -4.31
C GLY A 37 -1.86 13.57 -3.36
N ALA A 38 -0.91 12.78 -3.85
CA ALA A 38 -0.10 11.90 -3.03
C ALA A 38 1.09 12.63 -2.40
N GLY A 39 1.45 12.22 -1.18
CA GLY A 39 2.61 12.72 -0.45
C GLY A 39 3.73 11.70 -0.28
N LEU A 40 3.42 10.43 -0.53
CA LEU A 40 4.34 9.29 -0.39
C LEU A 40 4.60 8.67 -1.76
N VAL A 41 5.82 8.17 -1.95
CA VAL A 41 6.20 7.36 -3.11
C VAL A 41 6.94 6.12 -2.66
N HIS A 42 6.61 4.98 -3.24
CA HIS A 42 7.17 3.68 -2.90
C HIS A 42 7.86 3.05 -4.10
N THR A 43 9.10 2.60 -3.91
CA THR A 43 9.87 1.92 -4.96
C THR A 43 10.75 0.83 -4.36
N PRO A 44 10.97 -0.31 -5.05
CA PRO A 44 11.97 -1.26 -4.66
C PRO A 44 13.39 -0.82 -5.01
N ILE A 45 14.31 -1.09 -4.10
CA ILE A 45 15.72 -1.29 -4.41
C ILE A 45 15.86 -2.75 -4.80
N ARG A 46 16.09 -3.03 -6.06
CA ARG A 46 16.35 -4.40 -6.53
C ARG A 46 17.78 -4.78 -6.16
N TRP A 47 17.92 -5.50 -5.05
CA TRP A 47 19.24 -5.85 -4.53
C TRP A 47 20.11 -6.56 -5.56
N GLY A 48 19.54 -7.46 -6.37
CA GLY A 48 20.27 -8.14 -7.43
C GLY A 48 20.77 -7.24 -8.57
N ASP A 49 20.18 -6.06 -8.74
CA ASP A 49 20.60 -5.09 -9.77
C ASP A 49 21.65 -4.12 -9.19
N VAL A 50 21.57 -3.82 -7.89
CA VAL A 50 22.54 -2.95 -7.18
C VAL A 50 23.83 -3.68 -6.84
N ALA A 51 23.74 -4.93 -6.41
CA ALA A 51 24.91 -5.73 -6.02
C ALA A 51 25.55 -6.45 -7.21
N PRO A 52 26.85 -6.77 -7.14
CA PRO A 52 27.52 -7.52 -8.20
C PRO A 52 26.90 -8.92 -8.39
N GLY A 53 26.90 -9.41 -9.63
CA GLY A 53 26.33 -10.73 -9.98
C GLY A 53 27.01 -11.90 -9.27
N GLU A 54 28.32 -11.76 -8.94
CA GLU A 54 29.10 -12.72 -8.19
C GLU A 54 29.56 -12.12 -6.87
N ARG A 55 29.70 -12.96 -5.83
CA ARG A 55 30.21 -12.50 -4.54
C ARG A 55 31.70 -12.17 -4.67
N PRO A 56 32.13 -10.91 -4.43
CA PRO A 56 33.55 -10.58 -4.45
C PRO A 56 34.33 -11.28 -3.35
N ALA A 57 35.57 -11.66 -3.64
CA ALA A 57 36.44 -12.32 -2.66
C ALA A 57 36.79 -11.38 -1.49
N ALA A 58 36.96 -10.10 -1.75
CA ALA A 58 37.19 -9.06 -0.76
C ALA A 58 36.33 -7.85 -1.05
N TRP A 59 35.44 -7.49 -0.14
CA TRP A 59 34.55 -6.32 -0.25
C TRP A 59 33.96 -5.95 1.12
N GLN A 60 33.35 -4.79 1.19
CA GLN A 60 32.71 -4.27 2.39
C GLN A 60 31.20 -4.15 2.16
N PRO A 61 30.43 -5.23 2.33
CA PRO A 61 29.01 -5.27 1.94
C PRO A 61 28.09 -4.36 2.74
N ASP A 62 28.54 -3.82 3.87
CA ASP A 62 27.81 -2.84 4.70
C ASP A 62 28.29 -1.39 4.50
N ASP A 63 29.29 -1.17 3.61
CA ASP A 63 29.78 0.17 3.28
C ASP A 63 28.91 0.78 2.15
N PRO A 64 28.28 1.96 2.39
CA PRO A 64 27.55 2.68 1.35
C PRO A 64 28.42 3.15 0.18
N ALA A 65 29.74 3.22 0.35
CA ALA A 65 30.72 3.64 -0.63
C ALA A 65 31.37 2.45 -1.38
N GLU A 66 30.98 1.21 -1.10
CA GLU A 66 31.54 0.03 -1.78
C GLU A 66 31.41 0.19 -3.31
N PRO A 67 32.52 0.26 -4.06
CA PRO A 67 32.49 0.64 -5.49
C PRO A 67 31.82 -0.39 -6.41
N ARG A 68 31.52 -1.59 -5.89
CA ARG A 68 30.83 -2.65 -6.65
C ARG A 68 29.33 -2.56 -6.56
N TYR A 69 28.79 -1.64 -5.73
CA TYR A 69 27.36 -1.34 -5.71
C TYR A 69 27.01 -0.28 -6.75
N ASP A 70 26.05 -0.57 -7.59
CA ASP A 70 25.44 0.40 -8.52
C ASP A 70 24.20 1.03 -7.89
N TRP A 71 24.37 2.22 -7.34
CA TRP A 71 23.29 2.97 -6.71
C TRP A 71 22.69 4.07 -7.64
N GLU A 72 23.18 4.22 -8.86
CA GLU A 72 22.89 5.39 -9.70
C GLU A 72 21.40 5.66 -9.87
N SER A 73 20.63 4.62 -10.22
CA SER A 73 19.20 4.75 -10.44
C SER A 73 18.44 5.07 -9.14
N THR A 74 18.81 4.42 -8.03
CA THR A 74 18.19 4.66 -6.73
C THR A 74 18.53 6.04 -6.18
N ASP A 75 19.77 6.49 -6.32
CA ASP A 75 20.22 7.83 -5.92
C ASP A 75 19.44 8.92 -6.64
N ARG A 76 19.32 8.79 -7.96
CA ARG A 76 18.52 9.71 -8.79
C ARG A 76 17.07 9.73 -8.32
N TRP A 77 16.46 8.57 -8.15
CA TRP A 77 15.08 8.45 -7.72
C TRP A 77 14.83 9.12 -6.35
N VAL A 78 15.71 8.89 -5.37
CA VAL A 78 15.59 9.47 -4.03
C VAL A 78 15.76 10.99 -4.06
N ARG A 79 16.77 11.51 -4.81
CA ARG A 79 16.97 12.97 -4.96
C ARG A 79 15.74 13.63 -5.57
N GLU A 80 15.22 13.08 -6.65
CA GLU A 80 14.07 13.66 -7.36
C GLU A 80 12.77 13.57 -6.53
N ALA A 81 12.55 12.48 -5.78
CA ALA A 81 11.41 12.37 -4.90
C ALA A 81 11.40 13.46 -3.83
N VAL A 82 12.54 13.64 -3.14
CA VAL A 82 12.67 14.65 -2.09
C VAL A 82 12.64 16.07 -2.67
N ALA A 83 13.28 16.32 -3.81
CA ALA A 83 13.21 17.61 -4.51
C ALA A 83 11.77 17.96 -4.91
N ALA A 84 10.97 16.99 -5.28
CA ALA A 84 9.54 17.16 -5.52
C ALA A 84 8.70 17.38 -4.22
N GLY A 85 9.30 17.26 -3.03
CA GLY A 85 8.61 17.34 -1.74
C GLY A 85 7.75 16.11 -1.43
N LEU A 86 8.14 14.94 -1.95
CA LEU A 86 7.55 13.66 -1.65
C LEU A 86 8.35 12.93 -0.57
N THR A 87 7.70 12.05 0.18
CA THR A 87 8.34 11.20 1.18
C THR A 87 8.65 9.84 0.56
N PRO A 88 9.93 9.47 0.41
CA PRO A 88 10.32 8.16 -0.10
C PRO A 88 10.01 7.02 0.88
N VAL A 89 9.55 5.90 0.34
CA VAL A 89 9.46 4.59 0.98
C VAL A 89 10.28 3.63 0.14
N LEU A 90 11.38 3.12 0.66
CA LEU A 90 12.25 2.19 -0.05
C LEU A 90 12.00 0.75 0.40
N GLN A 91 11.83 -0.14 -0.56
CA GLN A 91 11.66 -1.57 -0.32
C GLN A 91 12.89 -2.33 -0.82
N ILE A 92 13.56 -3.13 0.03
CA ILE A 92 14.56 -4.08 -0.47
C ILE A 92 13.83 -5.28 -1.05
N ARG A 93 14.06 -5.55 -2.34
CA ARG A 93 13.41 -6.62 -3.09
C ARG A 93 14.43 -7.44 -3.88
N GLY A 94 14.13 -8.73 -4.04
CA GLY A 94 15.02 -9.65 -4.74
C GLY A 94 16.31 -9.91 -3.97
N ALA A 95 17.20 -10.67 -4.55
CA ALA A 95 18.55 -10.90 -4.04
C ALA A 95 19.47 -11.46 -5.12
N PRO A 96 20.76 -11.12 -5.10
CA PRO A 96 21.71 -11.76 -5.99
C PRO A 96 21.83 -13.26 -5.67
N ARG A 97 22.17 -14.04 -6.66
CA ARG A 97 22.20 -15.52 -6.52
C ARG A 97 23.11 -16.00 -5.38
N TRP A 98 24.23 -15.36 -5.16
CA TRP A 98 25.17 -15.72 -4.12
C TRP A 98 24.68 -15.47 -2.68
N ALA A 99 23.64 -14.67 -2.49
CA ALA A 99 23.00 -14.43 -1.19
C ALA A 99 21.88 -15.43 -0.88
N GLN A 100 21.63 -16.39 -1.76
CA GLN A 100 20.59 -17.40 -1.66
C GLN A 100 21.18 -18.80 -1.48
N ARG A 101 20.53 -19.66 -0.69
CA ARG A 101 21.03 -21.00 -0.35
C ARG A 101 20.42 -22.11 -1.20
N CYS A 102 19.30 -21.90 -1.88
CA CYS A 102 18.70 -22.91 -2.73
C CYS A 102 18.79 -22.60 -4.24
N ALA A 103 18.81 -23.69 -5.04
CA ALA A 103 19.11 -23.64 -6.47
C ALA A 103 17.95 -23.13 -7.36
N HIS A 104 16.73 -23.11 -6.85
CA HIS A 104 15.50 -22.93 -7.65
C HIS A 104 14.75 -21.65 -7.27
N ALA A 105 15.33 -20.49 -7.57
CA ALA A 105 14.55 -19.27 -7.61
C ALA A 105 13.86 -19.16 -8.99
N PHE A 106 12.58 -18.79 -9.03
CA PHE A 106 11.88 -18.54 -10.31
C PHE A 106 12.43 -17.31 -11.02
N SER A 107 12.97 -16.35 -10.25
CA SER A 107 13.59 -15.12 -10.74
C SER A 107 14.44 -14.48 -9.64
N ASN A 108 15.19 -13.44 -9.96
CA ASN A 108 15.91 -12.64 -8.95
C ASN A 108 14.95 -11.97 -7.94
N ASP A 109 13.70 -11.76 -8.32
CA ASP A 109 12.66 -11.22 -7.44
C ASP A 109 12.07 -12.25 -6.45
N SER A 110 12.40 -13.54 -6.63
CA SER A 110 11.92 -14.66 -5.80
C SER A 110 13.06 -15.28 -4.99
N PRO A 111 13.65 -14.56 -4.02
CA PRO A 111 14.77 -15.09 -3.27
C PRO A 111 14.39 -16.37 -2.53
N CYS A 112 15.28 -17.35 -2.58
CA CYS A 112 15.08 -18.66 -2.02
C CYS A 112 16.09 -18.93 -0.88
N ASP A 113 15.58 -19.16 0.33
CA ASP A 113 16.39 -19.36 1.55
C ASP A 113 17.50 -18.31 1.66
N LEU A 114 17.05 -17.07 1.76
CA LEU A 114 17.94 -15.90 1.79
C LEU A 114 18.85 -15.91 3.02
N ASN A 115 20.13 -15.61 2.82
CA ASN A 115 21.09 -15.51 3.91
C ASN A 115 20.83 -14.23 4.74
N PRO A 116 20.52 -14.37 6.05
CA PRO A 116 20.23 -13.19 6.89
C PRO A 116 21.42 -12.24 7.05
N ALA A 117 22.65 -12.75 7.08
CA ALA A 117 23.84 -11.91 7.24
C ALA A 117 24.09 -11.03 6.00
N ASP A 118 23.88 -11.58 4.81
CA ASP A 118 24.00 -10.82 3.56
C ASP A 118 22.91 -9.76 3.44
N LEU A 119 21.66 -10.10 3.83
CA LEU A 119 20.57 -9.12 3.90
C LEU A 119 20.88 -7.99 4.90
N SER A 120 21.42 -8.34 6.08
CA SER A 120 21.81 -7.35 7.09
C SER A 120 22.85 -6.39 6.56
N ALA A 121 23.90 -6.91 5.92
CA ALA A 121 24.98 -6.07 5.38
C ALA A 121 24.46 -5.12 4.29
N PHE A 122 23.70 -5.63 3.33
CA PHE A 122 23.12 -4.78 2.27
C PHE A 122 22.13 -3.74 2.82
N ALA A 123 21.27 -4.13 3.76
CA ALA A 123 20.33 -3.22 4.41
C ALA A 123 21.05 -2.10 5.18
N THR A 124 22.19 -2.45 5.84
CA THR A 124 23.04 -1.46 6.52
C THR A 124 23.67 -0.50 5.52
N ALA A 125 24.23 -0.99 4.41
CA ALA A 125 24.78 -0.14 3.35
C ALA A 125 23.73 0.83 2.79
N ALA A 126 22.53 0.33 2.47
CA ALA A 126 21.42 1.15 1.97
C ALA A 126 21.00 2.20 3.00
N ALA A 127 20.81 1.82 4.26
CA ALA A 127 20.39 2.76 5.31
C ALA A 127 21.46 3.83 5.60
N ARG A 128 22.75 3.47 5.59
CA ARG A 128 23.87 4.43 5.71
C ARG A 128 23.90 5.39 4.52
N ARG A 129 23.66 4.88 3.29
CA ARG A 129 23.66 5.69 2.07
C ARG A 129 22.57 6.77 2.11
N TYR A 130 21.37 6.40 2.51
CA TYR A 130 20.22 7.32 2.58
C TYR A 130 19.95 7.81 4.02
N SER A 131 21.00 7.94 4.83
CA SER A 131 20.91 8.51 6.19
C SER A 131 20.75 10.03 6.23
N GLY A 132 20.99 10.72 5.10
CA GLY A 132 21.10 12.17 5.02
C GLY A 132 22.50 12.71 5.33
N ALA A 133 23.43 11.85 5.76
CA ALA A 133 24.82 12.22 6.08
C ALA A 133 25.85 11.74 5.03
N PHE A 134 25.43 10.93 4.05
CA PHE A 134 26.30 10.34 3.03
C PHE A 134 26.17 11.06 1.68
N GLY A 135 27.29 11.55 1.15
CA GLY A 135 27.39 12.04 -0.25
C GLY A 135 26.37 13.11 -0.67
N GLY A 136 25.80 13.88 0.27
CA GLY A 136 24.75 14.85 -0.01
C GLY A 136 23.41 14.23 -0.43
N LEU A 137 23.22 12.93 -0.20
CA LEU A 137 21.97 12.25 -0.47
C LEU A 137 20.92 12.57 0.60
N PRO A 138 19.63 12.71 0.23
CA PRO A 138 18.57 12.94 1.17
C PRO A 138 18.36 11.75 2.13
N ARG A 139 17.85 12.06 3.33
CA ARG A 139 17.44 11.03 4.28
C ARG A 139 16.16 10.31 3.83
N VAL A 140 16.17 8.98 3.90
CA VAL A 140 14.98 8.13 3.79
C VAL A 140 14.66 7.55 5.15
N GLN A 141 13.41 7.73 5.59
CA GLN A 141 12.96 7.26 6.90
C GLN A 141 12.26 5.91 6.84
N TYR A 142 11.53 5.60 5.76
CA TYR A 142 10.66 4.43 5.64
C TYR A 142 11.31 3.32 4.82
N TRP A 143 11.40 2.12 5.42
CA TRP A 143 12.10 0.97 4.87
C TRP A 143 11.23 -0.27 4.92
N GLN A 144 10.94 -0.88 3.78
CA GLN A 144 10.20 -2.13 3.70
C GLN A 144 11.13 -3.29 3.36
N GLY A 145 11.07 -4.37 4.15
CA GLY A 145 11.87 -5.58 3.93
C GLY A 145 11.07 -6.65 3.19
N LEU A 146 11.48 -6.95 1.96
CA LEU A 146 10.89 -7.93 1.04
C LEU A 146 9.47 -7.59 0.59
N ASN A 147 9.03 -8.27 -0.49
CA ASN A 147 7.70 -8.15 -1.06
C ASN A 147 6.94 -9.46 -0.92
N GLU A 148 5.67 -9.42 -0.53
CA GLU A 148 4.73 -10.53 -0.51
C GLU A 148 5.30 -11.90 -0.08
N PRO A 149 5.95 -12.00 1.10
CA PRO A 149 6.67 -13.21 1.52
C PRO A 149 5.75 -14.42 1.73
N ASN A 150 4.45 -14.25 1.59
CA ASN A 150 3.46 -15.33 1.59
C ASN A 150 3.20 -15.93 0.20
N LEU A 151 3.82 -15.39 -0.85
CA LEU A 151 3.67 -15.85 -2.23
C LEU A 151 4.98 -16.46 -2.75
N SER A 152 4.89 -17.64 -3.38
CA SER A 152 6.05 -18.30 -3.99
C SER A 152 6.72 -17.48 -5.10
N LEU A 153 5.97 -16.58 -5.71
CA LEU A 153 6.48 -15.65 -6.73
C LEU A 153 7.54 -14.69 -6.17
N PHE A 154 7.49 -14.38 -4.86
CA PHE A 154 8.35 -13.38 -4.23
C PHE A 154 9.18 -13.89 -3.06
N PHE A 155 8.93 -15.12 -2.58
CA PHE A 155 9.67 -15.67 -1.45
C PHE A 155 9.58 -17.20 -1.40
N LEU A 156 10.73 -17.87 -1.25
CA LEU A 156 10.84 -19.32 -1.17
C LEU A 156 11.77 -19.76 -0.03
N PRO A 157 11.56 -20.98 0.52
CA PRO A 157 10.43 -21.87 0.27
C PRO A 157 9.17 -21.45 1.04
N GLN A 158 7.98 -21.71 0.46
CA GLN A 158 6.73 -21.53 1.18
C GLN A 158 6.45 -22.72 2.12
N PHE A 159 6.84 -23.91 1.69
CA PHE A 159 6.64 -25.19 2.40
C PHE A 159 7.95 -25.98 2.43
N ASP A 160 8.17 -26.75 3.49
CA ASP A 160 9.25 -27.74 3.55
C ASP A 160 8.87 -29.04 2.81
N SER A 161 9.79 -30.01 2.78
CA SER A 161 9.62 -31.29 2.11
C SER A 161 8.47 -32.15 2.68
N SER A 162 8.04 -31.89 3.91
CA SER A 162 6.88 -32.52 4.53
C SER A 162 5.54 -31.84 4.21
N GLY A 163 5.57 -30.71 3.51
CA GLY A 163 4.39 -29.87 3.23
C GLY A 163 3.99 -28.93 4.39
N ARG A 164 4.84 -28.80 5.43
CA ARG A 164 4.64 -27.81 6.50
C ARG A 164 4.97 -26.42 5.99
N ALA A 165 4.12 -25.46 6.26
CA ALA A 165 4.39 -24.04 5.94
C ALA A 165 5.59 -23.55 6.76
N VAL A 166 6.57 -22.91 6.10
CA VAL A 166 7.80 -22.41 6.72
C VAL A 166 8.09 -20.95 6.43
N SER A 167 7.48 -20.37 5.40
CA SER A 167 7.83 -19.02 4.94
C SER A 167 7.63 -17.95 6.02
N ALA A 168 6.60 -18.06 6.86
CA ALA A 168 6.37 -17.09 7.94
C ALA A 168 7.47 -17.13 9.01
N GLU A 169 8.01 -18.30 9.31
CA GLU A 169 9.13 -18.47 10.26
C GLU A 169 10.45 -17.94 9.68
N LEU A 170 10.74 -18.29 8.43
CA LEU A 170 11.90 -17.77 7.71
C LEU A 170 11.85 -16.26 7.57
N TYR A 171 10.70 -15.73 7.18
CA TYR A 171 10.50 -14.29 7.06
C TYR A 171 10.65 -13.57 8.41
N ARG A 172 10.19 -14.14 9.53
CA ARG A 172 10.42 -13.57 10.87
C ARG A 172 11.89 -13.37 11.16
N THR A 173 12.73 -14.36 10.87
CA THR A 173 14.18 -14.26 11.05
C THR A 173 14.75 -13.14 10.20
N LEU A 174 14.40 -13.07 8.93
CA LEU A 174 14.89 -12.04 8.01
C LEU A 174 14.39 -10.64 8.41
N LEU A 175 13.12 -10.52 8.82
CA LEU A 175 12.54 -9.25 9.24
C LEU A 175 13.21 -8.71 10.52
N ASN A 176 13.46 -9.57 11.51
CA ASN A 176 14.17 -9.18 12.73
C ASN A 176 15.61 -8.75 12.42
N THR A 177 16.27 -9.44 11.50
CA THR A 177 17.63 -9.09 11.02
C THR A 177 17.62 -7.76 10.28
N PHE A 178 16.69 -7.58 9.36
CA PHE A 178 16.50 -6.33 8.61
C PHE A 178 16.21 -5.15 9.55
N TYR A 179 15.31 -5.34 10.52
CA TYR A 179 15.00 -4.33 11.53
C TYR A 179 16.25 -3.92 12.30
N GLY A 180 17.05 -4.88 12.75
CA GLY A 180 18.31 -4.60 13.46
C GLY A 180 19.29 -3.79 12.62
N ALA A 181 19.43 -4.11 11.34
CA ALA A 181 20.29 -3.40 10.40
C ALA A 181 19.82 -1.94 10.19
N ILE A 182 18.54 -1.74 9.90
CA ILE A 182 17.97 -0.41 9.64
C ILE A 182 17.99 0.48 10.89
N LYS A 183 17.58 -0.06 12.05
CA LYS A 183 17.56 0.67 13.33
C LYS A 183 18.96 0.90 13.90
N GLY A 184 19.90 0.01 13.59
CA GLY A 184 21.30 0.17 13.98
C GLY A 184 21.98 1.38 13.33
N VAL A 185 21.51 1.80 12.16
CA VAL A 185 22.00 3.03 11.50
C VAL A 185 21.34 4.27 12.09
N ASP A 186 20.02 4.27 12.25
CA ASP A 186 19.26 5.35 12.86
C ASP A 186 18.00 4.76 13.54
N PRO A 187 17.88 4.84 14.87
CA PRO A 187 16.74 4.29 15.61
C PRO A 187 15.40 4.96 15.27
N THR A 188 15.43 6.14 14.64
CA THR A 188 14.22 6.85 14.19
C THR A 188 13.73 6.40 12.81
N ASN A 189 14.46 5.51 12.13
CA ASN A 189 13.98 4.86 10.92
C ASN A 189 12.74 4.02 11.23
N VAL A 190 11.86 3.88 10.23
CA VAL A 190 10.59 3.16 10.35
C VAL A 190 10.64 1.92 9.47
N VAL A 191 10.50 0.75 10.07
CA VAL A 191 10.52 -0.53 9.36
C VAL A 191 9.11 -1.01 9.08
N ILE A 192 8.83 -1.25 7.81
CA ILE A 192 7.54 -1.74 7.30
C ILE A 192 7.68 -3.23 7.01
N ALA A 193 6.83 -4.04 7.65
CA ALA A 193 6.78 -5.49 7.47
C ALA A 193 5.84 -5.88 6.36
N ALA A 194 6.15 -6.96 5.70
CA ALA A 194 5.31 -7.79 4.83
C ALA A 194 4.94 -7.17 3.47
N GLY A 195 3.84 -6.40 3.35
CA GLY A 195 3.19 -6.20 2.06
C GLY A 195 2.64 -7.52 1.54
N LEU A 196 1.78 -8.20 2.33
CA LEU A 196 1.30 -9.53 1.98
C LEU A 196 0.35 -9.51 0.80
N GLY A 197 0.48 -10.49 -0.11
CA GLY A 197 -0.51 -10.76 -1.13
C GLY A 197 -1.85 -11.24 -0.52
N PRO A 198 -3.00 -11.01 -1.21
CA PRO A 198 -4.33 -11.03 -0.60
C PRO A 198 -4.94 -12.41 -0.41
N ILE A 199 -4.51 -13.43 -1.16
CA ILE A 199 -5.21 -14.71 -1.28
C ILE A 199 -4.30 -15.91 -1.03
N ALA A 200 -4.93 -17.04 -0.70
CA ALA A 200 -4.32 -18.37 -0.64
C ALA A 200 -4.51 -19.12 -1.95
N VAL A 201 -3.42 -19.60 -2.54
CA VAL A 201 -3.46 -20.60 -3.62
C VAL A 201 -2.86 -21.89 -3.09
N PRO A 202 -3.63 -22.99 -2.97
CA PRO A 202 -3.15 -24.24 -2.39
C PRO A 202 -1.82 -24.70 -3.00
N LYS A 203 -0.86 -25.11 -2.17
CA LYS A 203 0.47 -25.58 -2.52
C LYS A 203 1.45 -24.51 -3.07
N PHE A 204 0.97 -23.30 -3.40
CA PHE A 204 1.80 -22.24 -3.96
C PHE A 204 1.95 -21.04 -3.03
N THR A 205 0.91 -20.71 -2.28
CA THR A 205 0.90 -19.52 -1.42
C THR A 205 0.31 -19.85 -0.05
N ILE A 206 0.67 -19.04 0.95
CA ILE A 206 0.06 -19.10 2.27
C ILE A 206 -0.88 -17.90 2.41
N GLY A 207 -2.15 -18.16 2.70
CA GLY A 207 -3.12 -17.08 2.88
C GLY A 207 -2.69 -16.10 3.97
N PRO A 208 -2.87 -14.79 3.74
CA PRO A 208 -2.29 -13.74 4.60
C PRO A 208 -2.71 -13.83 6.07
N MET A 209 -3.94 -14.22 6.38
CA MET A 209 -4.36 -14.44 7.77
C MET A 209 -3.64 -15.60 8.45
N ARG A 210 -3.35 -16.68 7.72
CA ARG A 210 -2.56 -17.80 8.24
C ARG A 210 -1.11 -17.37 8.41
N PHE A 211 -0.51 -16.77 7.40
CA PHE A 211 0.86 -16.27 7.43
C PHE A 211 1.07 -15.30 8.61
N THR A 212 0.18 -14.32 8.79
CA THR A 212 0.30 -13.35 9.88
C THR A 212 0.16 -14.01 11.26
N ARG A 213 -0.75 -14.99 11.43
CA ARG A 213 -0.82 -15.74 12.69
C ARG A 213 0.49 -16.49 12.98
N GLU A 214 1.05 -17.17 12.00
CA GLU A 214 2.31 -17.90 12.13
C GLU A 214 3.49 -16.95 12.37
N LEU A 215 3.56 -15.82 11.65
CA LEU A 215 4.55 -14.76 11.85
C LEU A 215 4.54 -14.22 13.28
N LEU A 216 3.36 -13.87 13.80
CA LEU A 216 3.17 -13.25 15.10
C LEU A 216 2.98 -14.26 16.25
N CYS A 217 3.09 -15.56 15.99
CA CYS A 217 2.82 -16.61 16.97
C CYS A 217 1.46 -16.47 17.66
N MET A 218 0.45 -16.20 16.86
CA MET A 218 -0.93 -16.11 17.30
C MET A 218 -1.74 -17.30 16.78
N LYS A 219 -2.86 -17.61 17.43
CA LYS A 219 -3.82 -18.62 17.03
C LYS A 219 -5.25 -18.12 17.16
N GLY A 220 -6.18 -18.82 16.55
CA GLY A 220 -7.60 -18.49 16.53
C GLY A 220 -8.03 -17.94 15.16
N LYS A 221 -9.34 -17.92 14.92
CA LYS A 221 -9.94 -17.42 13.67
C LYS A 221 -10.72 -16.12 13.89
N VAL A 222 -11.33 -15.95 15.04
CA VAL A 222 -12.14 -14.79 15.42
C VAL A 222 -11.62 -14.18 16.71
N ARG A 223 -11.33 -15.01 17.72
CA ARG A 223 -10.67 -14.61 18.97
C ARG A 223 -9.21 -15.00 18.89
N PHE A 224 -8.37 -14.03 18.63
CA PHE A 224 -6.93 -14.23 18.53
C PHE A 224 -6.31 -14.26 19.92
N ARG A 225 -5.34 -15.16 20.11
CA ARG A 225 -4.59 -15.33 21.36
C ARG A 225 -3.19 -15.87 21.06
N PRO A 226 -2.21 -15.68 21.93
CA PRO A 226 -0.88 -16.27 21.77
C PRO A 226 -0.92 -17.78 21.54
N ALA A 227 -0.13 -18.27 20.60
CA ALA A 227 0.13 -19.69 20.46
C ALA A 227 1.09 -20.17 21.56
N LYS A 228 0.99 -21.46 21.92
CA LYS A 228 2.01 -22.11 22.77
C LYS A 228 3.23 -22.41 21.89
N GLY A 229 4.42 -22.23 22.43
CA GLY A 229 5.66 -22.49 21.71
C GLY A 229 6.66 -21.33 21.82
N ASN A 230 7.89 -21.58 21.43
CA ASN A 230 8.94 -20.56 21.43
C ASN A 230 8.84 -19.73 20.15
N CYS A 231 8.52 -18.46 20.30
CA CYS A 231 8.47 -17.49 19.21
C CYS A 231 9.63 -16.48 19.26
N GLY A 232 10.69 -16.80 19.96
CA GLY A 232 11.93 -16.03 19.92
C GLY A 232 11.84 -14.56 20.35
N GLY A 233 11.00 -14.22 21.31
CA GLY A 233 10.96 -12.85 21.86
C GLY A 233 10.13 -11.83 21.05
N GLY A 234 9.36 -12.28 20.05
CA GLY A 234 8.49 -11.42 19.24
C GLY A 234 9.04 -11.12 17.85
N VAL A 235 8.35 -10.24 17.14
CA VAL A 235 8.70 -9.80 15.79
C VAL A 235 8.93 -8.29 15.80
N ASN A 236 10.01 -7.86 15.18
CA ASN A 236 10.44 -6.47 15.18
C ASN A 236 10.01 -5.80 13.89
N PHE A 237 9.10 -4.85 13.97
CA PHE A 237 8.70 -3.94 12.90
C PHE A 237 7.86 -2.79 13.47
N ASP A 238 7.72 -1.70 12.72
CA ASP A 238 6.98 -0.53 13.14
C ASP A 238 5.60 -0.45 12.48
N ILE A 239 5.50 -0.80 11.20
CA ILE A 239 4.28 -0.74 10.39
C ILE A 239 4.05 -2.11 9.76
N PHE A 240 2.80 -2.55 9.68
CA PHE A 240 2.43 -3.73 8.89
C PHE A 240 1.84 -3.33 7.56
N ALA A 241 2.25 -3.97 6.47
CA ALA A 241 1.74 -3.70 5.13
C ALA A 241 0.95 -4.89 4.55
N ILE A 242 -0.02 -4.58 3.70
CA ILE A 242 -0.89 -5.52 2.99
C ILE A 242 -1.22 -5.00 1.59
N HIS A 243 -1.34 -5.90 0.62
CA HIS A 243 -1.84 -5.64 -0.73
C HIS A 243 -3.23 -6.28 -0.87
N PRO A 244 -4.32 -5.60 -0.46
CA PRO A 244 -5.63 -6.24 -0.35
C PRO A 244 -6.39 -6.22 -1.68
N TYR A 245 -5.70 -6.54 -2.79
CA TYR A 245 -6.35 -6.71 -4.08
C TYR A 245 -7.58 -7.60 -3.94
N THR A 246 -8.63 -7.24 -4.63
CA THR A 246 -9.94 -7.88 -4.45
C THR A 246 -10.48 -8.43 -5.77
N THR A 247 -11.11 -9.59 -5.71
CA THR A 247 -11.79 -10.21 -6.85
C THR A 247 -13.22 -9.71 -7.05
N GLY A 248 -13.51 -8.55 -6.49
CA GLY A 248 -14.81 -7.88 -6.57
C GLY A 248 -14.68 -6.39 -6.24
N GLY A 249 -15.74 -5.79 -5.74
CA GLY A 249 -15.79 -4.36 -5.37
C GLY A 249 -15.16 -4.05 -4.00
N PRO A 250 -15.25 -2.78 -3.54
CA PRO A 250 -14.59 -2.29 -2.32
C PRO A 250 -15.06 -2.95 -1.02
N THR A 251 -16.15 -3.68 -1.04
CA THR A 251 -16.72 -4.40 0.11
C THR A 251 -16.58 -5.91 -0.02
N HIS A 252 -15.93 -6.39 -1.07
CA HIS A 252 -15.75 -7.81 -1.31
C HIS A 252 -14.87 -8.45 -0.24
N GLU A 253 -15.37 -9.52 0.37
CA GLU A 253 -14.66 -10.29 1.39
C GLU A 253 -14.15 -11.61 0.77
N GLY A 254 -12.86 -11.89 0.91
CA GLY A 254 -12.27 -13.16 0.54
C GLY A 254 -12.55 -14.28 1.54
N GLY A 255 -11.96 -15.45 1.30
CA GLY A 255 -12.02 -16.62 2.16
C GLY A 255 -11.51 -16.37 3.60
N ALA A 256 -11.59 -17.40 4.43
CA ALA A 256 -11.24 -17.28 5.86
C ALA A 256 -9.77 -16.91 6.11
N ASN A 257 -8.86 -17.29 5.21
CA ASN A 257 -7.44 -16.96 5.28
C ASN A 257 -7.01 -15.81 4.35
N ASP A 258 -7.94 -15.29 3.54
CA ASP A 258 -7.68 -14.18 2.64
C ASP A 258 -7.87 -12.82 3.33
N VAL A 259 -7.19 -11.81 2.82
CA VAL A 259 -7.37 -10.41 3.21
C VAL A 259 -7.56 -9.59 1.94
N GLN A 260 -8.75 -9.60 1.41
CA GLN A 260 -9.19 -8.67 0.38
C GLN A 260 -9.74 -7.39 1.03
N LEU A 261 -10.01 -6.36 0.27
CA LEU A 261 -10.30 -5.03 0.79
C LEU A 261 -11.45 -5.02 1.81
N GLY A 262 -12.55 -5.76 1.55
CA GLY A 262 -13.67 -5.91 2.49
C GLY A 262 -13.32 -6.68 3.77
N SER A 263 -12.23 -7.45 3.76
CA SER A 263 -11.78 -8.29 4.89
C SER A 263 -10.68 -7.66 5.75
N LEU A 264 -10.22 -6.45 5.47
CA LEU A 264 -9.14 -5.78 6.20
C LEU A 264 -9.36 -5.75 7.74
N TRP A 265 -10.60 -5.71 8.17
CA TRP A 265 -10.96 -5.73 9.59
C TRP A 265 -10.45 -6.97 10.32
N LYS A 266 -10.34 -8.13 9.62
CA LYS A 266 -9.80 -9.38 10.18
C LYS A 266 -8.32 -9.21 10.55
N LEU A 267 -7.55 -8.63 9.63
CA LEU A 267 -6.13 -8.38 9.84
C LEU A 267 -5.91 -7.33 10.94
N LYS A 268 -6.64 -6.22 10.92
CA LYS A 268 -6.54 -5.19 11.98
C LYS A 268 -6.86 -5.76 13.36
N ALA A 269 -7.86 -6.65 13.47
CA ALA A 269 -8.18 -7.33 14.72
C ALA A 269 -7.06 -8.27 15.20
N LEU A 270 -6.39 -8.97 14.27
CA LEU A 270 -5.25 -9.83 14.60
C LEU A 270 -4.04 -9.02 15.07
N LEU A 271 -3.70 -7.93 14.37
CA LEU A 271 -2.60 -7.05 14.76
C LEU A 271 -2.83 -6.45 16.16
N ARG A 272 -4.01 -5.91 16.41
CA ARG A 272 -4.34 -5.38 17.73
C ARG A 272 -4.21 -6.43 18.84
N ALA A 273 -4.69 -7.66 18.61
CA ALA A 273 -4.54 -8.73 19.59
C ALA A 273 -3.07 -9.16 19.77
N ALA A 274 -2.22 -9.00 18.75
CA ALA A 274 -0.78 -9.26 18.85
C ALA A 274 -0.05 -8.14 19.61
N ASP A 275 -0.42 -6.87 19.39
CA ASP A 275 0.07 -5.72 20.17
C ASP A 275 -0.28 -5.90 21.66
N GLU A 276 -1.55 -6.18 21.98
CA GLU A 276 -2.04 -6.42 23.35
C GLU A 276 -1.33 -7.62 24.02
N ALA A 277 -0.86 -8.58 23.24
CA ALA A 277 -0.15 -9.76 23.73
C ALA A 277 1.39 -9.59 23.76
N GLY A 278 1.93 -8.42 23.41
CA GLY A 278 3.36 -8.15 23.36
C GLY A 278 4.10 -9.02 22.33
N ARG A 279 3.49 -9.32 21.18
CA ARG A 279 4.09 -10.12 20.10
C ARG A 279 4.79 -9.29 19.03
N ILE A 280 4.59 -7.99 19.06
CA ILE A 280 5.18 -7.02 18.13
C ILE A 280 6.06 -6.06 18.93
N ASN A 281 7.31 -5.94 18.52
CA ASN A 281 8.23 -4.93 19.04
C ASN A 281 8.26 -3.77 18.05
N SER A 282 7.68 -2.65 18.45
CA SER A 282 7.49 -1.46 17.61
C SER A 282 7.81 -0.19 18.40
N GLN A 283 8.19 0.87 17.69
CA GLN A 283 8.24 2.21 18.28
C GLN A 283 6.84 2.82 18.48
N PHE A 284 5.79 2.22 17.93
CA PHE A 284 4.39 2.66 18.06
C PHE A 284 3.65 1.81 19.08
N GLU A 285 2.79 2.41 19.89
CA GLU A 285 1.95 1.71 20.87
C GLU A 285 0.95 0.76 20.21
N GLN A 286 0.42 1.15 19.07
CA GLN A 286 -0.45 0.33 18.22
C GLN A 286 0.13 0.26 16.83
N THR A 287 0.24 -0.94 16.28
CA THR A 287 0.77 -1.16 14.94
C THR A 287 -0.08 -0.46 13.87
N PRO A 288 0.46 0.54 13.15
CA PRO A 288 -0.18 1.10 11.99
C PRO A 288 -0.31 0.04 10.89
N LEU A 289 -1.37 0.14 10.09
CA LEU A 289 -1.61 -0.75 8.95
C LEU A 289 -1.67 0.07 7.67
N TRP A 290 -0.75 -0.24 6.75
CA TRP A 290 -0.65 0.42 5.45
C TRP A 290 -1.11 -0.50 4.33
N ILE A 291 -1.74 0.07 3.32
CA ILE A 291 -1.94 -0.56 2.01
C ILE A 291 -0.84 -0.01 1.10
N THR A 292 0.19 -0.81 0.84
CA THR A 292 1.34 -0.38 0.02
C THR A 292 1.16 -0.67 -1.47
N GLU A 293 0.14 -1.46 -1.84
CA GLU A 293 -0.29 -1.66 -3.22
C GLU A 293 -1.80 -1.95 -3.25
N PHE A 294 -2.52 -1.26 -4.12
CA PHE A 294 -3.91 -1.56 -4.42
C PHE A 294 -4.38 -0.81 -5.67
N SER A 295 -5.13 -1.48 -6.54
CA SER A 295 -5.76 -0.91 -7.72
C SER A 295 -6.74 -1.90 -8.36
N TRP A 296 -7.36 -1.47 -9.45
CA TRP A 296 -7.97 -2.30 -10.48
C TRP A 296 -7.47 -1.84 -11.85
N ASP A 297 -7.43 -2.73 -12.83
CA ASP A 297 -7.21 -2.35 -14.22
C ASP A 297 -8.46 -1.68 -14.79
N SER A 298 -8.25 -0.67 -15.62
CA SER A 298 -9.33 0.13 -16.21
C SER A 298 -9.64 -0.25 -17.65
N GLN A 299 -10.90 -0.11 -18.02
CA GLN A 299 -11.36 -0.19 -19.41
C GLN A 299 -11.85 1.20 -19.89
N PRO A 300 -11.19 1.82 -20.88
CA PRO A 300 -9.93 1.42 -21.49
C PRO A 300 -8.72 1.58 -20.55
N PRO A 301 -7.51 1.07 -20.87
CA PRO A 301 -7.15 0.37 -22.09
C PRO A 301 -7.40 -1.14 -22.04
N ASP A 302 -7.44 -1.81 -20.86
CA ASP A 302 -7.66 -3.25 -20.76
C ASP A 302 -9.10 -3.63 -21.12
N PRO A 303 -9.34 -4.46 -22.17
CA PRO A 303 -10.68 -4.93 -22.48
C PRO A 303 -11.32 -5.74 -21.35
N GLY A 304 -10.53 -6.37 -20.46
CA GLY A 304 -10.97 -7.11 -19.29
C GLY A 304 -11.09 -6.27 -18.03
N GLY A 305 -10.65 -5.01 -18.09
CA GLY A 305 -10.63 -4.07 -16.97
C GLY A 305 -12.01 -3.58 -16.55
N LEU A 306 -12.05 -2.87 -15.42
CA LEU A 306 -13.27 -2.23 -14.96
C LEU A 306 -13.66 -1.06 -15.87
N PRO A 307 -14.94 -0.91 -16.25
CA PRO A 307 -15.39 0.33 -16.87
C PRO A 307 -14.97 1.53 -16.03
N MET A 308 -14.35 2.54 -16.66
CA MET A 308 -13.73 3.71 -15.99
C MET A 308 -14.62 4.35 -14.91
N LYS A 309 -15.92 4.48 -15.18
CA LYS A 309 -16.88 5.06 -14.21
C LYS A 309 -17.06 4.20 -12.95
N ILE A 310 -16.93 2.89 -13.08
CA ILE A 310 -17.03 1.97 -11.96
C ILE A 310 -15.73 2.00 -11.16
N GLU A 311 -14.57 1.93 -11.81
CA GLU A 311 -13.27 2.05 -11.19
C GLU A 311 -13.16 3.38 -10.40
N THR A 312 -13.51 4.50 -11.02
CA THR A 312 -13.53 5.83 -10.39
C THR A 312 -14.36 5.86 -9.12
N ARG A 313 -15.56 5.26 -9.17
CA ARG A 313 -16.42 5.15 -8.00
C ARG A 313 -15.82 4.24 -6.93
N TRP A 314 -15.37 3.06 -7.34
CA TRP A 314 -14.81 2.07 -6.42
C TRP A 314 -13.51 2.56 -5.77
N ALA A 315 -12.70 3.37 -6.44
CA ALA A 315 -11.53 4.01 -5.84
C ALA A 315 -11.90 4.86 -4.61
N ALA A 316 -12.91 5.73 -4.73
CA ALA A 316 -13.39 6.52 -3.60
C ALA A 316 -13.99 5.65 -2.48
N GLU A 317 -14.76 4.63 -2.83
CA GLU A 317 -15.35 3.68 -1.88
C GLU A 317 -14.27 2.80 -1.21
N ALA A 318 -13.19 2.43 -1.93
CA ALA A 318 -12.04 1.70 -1.39
C ALA A 318 -11.30 2.51 -0.32
N MET A 319 -11.01 3.78 -0.61
CA MET A 319 -10.36 4.67 0.35
C MET A 319 -11.24 4.89 1.59
N HIS A 320 -12.56 4.99 1.42
CA HIS A 320 -13.48 5.07 2.55
C HIS A 320 -13.50 3.78 3.37
N THR A 321 -13.53 2.61 2.73
CA THR A 321 -13.48 1.30 3.39
C THR A 321 -12.18 1.15 4.17
N ALA A 322 -11.04 1.46 3.55
CA ALA A 322 -9.72 1.47 4.19
C ALA A 322 -9.69 2.40 5.43
N TRP A 323 -10.12 3.65 5.27
CA TRP A 323 -10.17 4.60 6.38
C TRP A 323 -11.08 4.12 7.53
N ARG A 324 -12.22 3.53 7.24
CA ARG A 324 -13.15 2.99 8.27
C ARG A 324 -12.52 1.91 9.13
N VAL A 325 -11.70 1.05 8.54
CA VAL A 325 -10.98 -0.02 9.24
C VAL A 325 -9.81 0.52 10.05
N GLY A 326 -9.31 1.72 9.74
CA GLY A 326 -8.15 2.32 10.39
C GLY A 326 -6.85 2.00 9.65
N ILE A 327 -6.89 2.09 8.34
CA ILE A 327 -5.69 2.16 7.48
C ILE A 327 -5.12 3.56 7.61
N ASP A 328 -3.80 3.65 7.79
CA ASP A 328 -3.10 4.91 8.02
C ASP A 328 -2.53 5.50 6.71
N ALA A 329 -2.12 4.64 5.75
CA ALA A 329 -1.69 5.06 4.42
C ALA A 329 -2.23 4.13 3.32
N PHE A 330 -2.55 4.72 2.17
CA PHE A 330 -3.12 4.04 1.01
C PHE A 330 -2.32 4.40 -0.24
N PHE A 331 -1.67 3.41 -0.85
CA PHE A 331 -0.89 3.57 -2.07
C PHE A 331 -1.64 3.00 -3.25
N TRP A 332 -1.77 3.82 -4.31
CA TRP A 332 -2.28 3.35 -5.59
C TRP A 332 -1.17 2.68 -6.41
N PHE A 333 -1.47 1.58 -7.03
CA PHE A 333 -0.58 0.81 -7.88
C PHE A 333 -1.14 0.83 -9.32
N THR A 334 -0.62 1.60 -10.31
CA THR A 334 0.62 2.37 -10.40
C THR A 334 0.35 3.84 -10.75
N LEU A 335 1.41 4.64 -11.06
CA LEU A 335 1.22 6.01 -11.55
C LEU A 335 0.64 6.04 -12.96
N ARG A 336 1.22 5.26 -13.86
CA ARG A 336 0.87 5.20 -15.28
C ARG A 336 0.75 3.75 -15.74
N ASP A 337 -0.06 3.49 -16.73
CA ASP A 337 -0.19 2.16 -17.32
C ASP A 337 1.17 1.60 -17.73
N GLN A 338 1.38 0.32 -17.53
CA GLN A 338 2.61 -0.33 -18.00
C GLN A 338 2.55 -0.50 -19.53
N PRO A 339 3.70 -0.49 -20.22
CA PRO A 339 3.70 -0.70 -21.66
C PRO A 339 3.23 -2.12 -21.97
N PRO A 340 2.42 -2.32 -23.03
CA PRO A 340 1.97 -3.64 -23.43
C PRO A 340 3.11 -4.55 -23.89
N GLU A 341 4.25 -3.96 -24.33
CA GLU A 341 5.45 -4.68 -24.77
C GLU A 341 6.42 -4.83 -23.58
N GLY A 342 6.69 -6.10 -23.20
CA GLY A 342 7.68 -6.41 -22.15
C GLY A 342 7.11 -6.77 -20.79
N ALA A 343 5.80 -6.74 -20.58
CA ALA A 343 5.19 -7.43 -19.46
C ALA A 343 5.52 -8.95 -19.56
N PRO A 344 5.89 -9.62 -18.48
CA PRO A 344 5.96 -11.07 -18.50
C PRO A 344 4.65 -11.58 -19.07
N SER A 345 4.72 -12.35 -20.15
CA SER A 345 3.58 -12.88 -20.87
C SER A 345 2.44 -13.21 -19.93
N HIS A 346 1.30 -12.58 -20.03
CA HIS A 346 0.01 -12.87 -19.40
C HIS A 346 -0.52 -11.91 -18.31
N ILE A 347 0.17 -10.83 -17.91
CA ILE A 347 -0.38 -9.85 -16.97
C ILE A 347 -0.13 -8.46 -17.53
N SER A 348 -1.16 -7.84 -18.11
CA SER A 348 -1.12 -6.40 -18.33
C SER A 348 -1.44 -5.68 -17.01
N ILE A 349 -0.73 -4.60 -16.70
CA ILE A 349 -1.00 -3.75 -15.54
C ILE A 349 -1.42 -2.39 -16.06
N GLU A 350 -2.72 -2.23 -16.25
CA GLU A 350 -3.33 -1.03 -16.80
C GLU A 350 -4.14 -0.28 -15.75
N SER A 351 -3.61 -0.35 -14.52
CA SER A 351 -4.14 0.25 -13.32
C SER A 351 -3.58 1.65 -13.03
N GLY A 352 -2.90 2.26 -14.00
CA GLY A 352 -2.33 3.59 -13.84
C GLY A 352 -3.36 4.66 -13.51
N LEU A 353 -2.97 5.67 -12.71
CA LEU A 353 -3.74 6.91 -12.56
C LEU A 353 -3.73 7.74 -13.85
N TYR A 354 -2.80 7.45 -14.72
CA TYR A 354 -2.65 8.08 -16.05
C TYR A 354 -2.62 7.01 -17.14
N PHE A 355 -3.27 7.32 -18.27
CA PHE A 355 -2.99 6.64 -19.53
C PHE A 355 -1.57 6.92 -19.93
N ARG A 356 -0.84 5.88 -20.34
CA ARG A 356 0.54 6.01 -20.80
C ARG A 356 0.62 6.73 -22.16
N GLY A 357 1.31 7.86 -22.19
CA GLY A 357 1.73 8.55 -23.39
C GLY A 357 3.10 8.09 -23.88
N PRO A 358 3.56 8.57 -25.03
CA PRO A 358 4.92 8.32 -25.53
C PRO A 358 6.03 8.78 -24.57
N THR A 359 5.80 9.87 -23.85
CA THR A 359 6.62 10.39 -22.75
C THR A 359 5.77 10.60 -21.53
N VAL A 360 6.38 10.71 -20.32
CA VAL A 360 5.64 10.98 -19.10
C VAL A 360 4.90 12.32 -19.18
N ALA A 361 5.49 13.32 -19.79
CA ALA A 361 4.87 14.64 -19.97
C ALA A 361 3.60 14.61 -20.85
N GLN A 362 3.43 13.59 -21.66
CA GLN A 362 2.30 13.38 -22.56
C GLN A 362 1.22 12.46 -21.97
N ASP A 363 1.43 11.95 -20.75
CA ASP A 363 0.47 11.13 -20.08
C ASP A 363 -0.85 11.87 -19.87
N GLN A 364 -1.97 11.17 -20.06
CA GLN A 364 -3.31 11.74 -19.88
C GLN A 364 -3.94 11.22 -18.58
N PRO A 365 -4.45 12.10 -17.71
CA PRO A 365 -5.07 11.68 -16.46
C PRO A 365 -6.33 10.85 -16.73
N LYS A 366 -6.45 9.70 -16.04
CA LYS A 366 -7.70 8.94 -16.00
C LYS A 366 -8.69 9.57 -15.02
N GLU A 367 -9.98 9.27 -15.16
CA GLU A 367 -11.02 9.78 -14.24
C GLU A 367 -10.78 9.31 -12.80
N VAL A 368 -10.22 8.12 -12.60
CA VAL A 368 -9.87 7.55 -11.29
C VAL A 368 -8.85 8.41 -10.53
N LEU A 369 -7.94 9.10 -11.19
CA LEU A 369 -7.01 10.05 -10.56
C LEU A 369 -7.74 11.11 -9.73
N PHE A 370 -8.82 11.67 -10.27
CA PHE A 370 -9.59 12.71 -9.57
C PHE A 370 -10.32 12.15 -8.36
N ALA A 371 -10.79 10.90 -8.42
CA ALA A 371 -11.39 10.21 -7.29
C ALA A 371 -10.35 9.85 -6.22
N PHE A 372 -9.14 9.45 -6.60
CA PHE A 372 -8.03 9.22 -5.70
C PHE A 372 -7.56 10.53 -5.01
N ARG A 373 -7.43 11.62 -5.78
CA ARG A 373 -7.00 12.92 -5.26
C ARG A 373 -8.01 13.54 -4.31
N PHE A 374 -9.30 13.46 -4.63
CA PHE A 374 -10.37 14.00 -3.83
C PHE A 374 -11.47 12.94 -3.60
N PRO A 375 -11.17 11.89 -2.82
CA PRO A 375 -12.13 10.83 -2.57
C PRO A 375 -13.35 11.36 -1.84
N PHE A 376 -14.53 11.06 -2.38
CA PHE A 376 -15.80 11.47 -1.83
C PHE A 376 -16.84 10.37 -2.04
N VAL A 377 -17.54 9.99 -0.97
CA VAL A 377 -18.67 9.08 -1.01
C VAL A 377 -19.90 9.70 -0.35
N ALA A 378 -21.07 9.36 -0.85
CA ALA A 378 -22.34 9.84 -0.35
C ALA A 378 -23.36 8.70 -0.37
N HIS A 379 -23.39 7.94 0.73
CA HIS A 379 -24.29 6.78 0.84
C HIS A 379 -25.67 7.20 1.32
N PRO A 380 -26.72 6.89 0.55
CA PRO A 380 -28.06 7.26 0.92
C PRO A 380 -28.59 6.46 2.10
N HIS A 381 -29.25 7.11 3.04
CA HIS A 381 -30.05 6.52 4.10
C HIS A 381 -31.47 7.06 4.12
N ARG A 382 -32.34 6.57 5.06
CA ARG A 382 -33.77 6.89 5.07
C ARG A 382 -34.11 8.39 5.06
N LYS A 383 -33.28 9.25 5.66
CA LYS A 383 -33.55 10.68 5.81
C LYS A 383 -32.56 11.59 5.06
N GLY A 384 -31.65 11.02 4.26
CA GLY A 384 -30.63 11.83 3.57
C GLY A 384 -29.42 11.04 3.11
N LEU A 385 -28.23 11.62 3.29
CA LEU A 385 -26.94 11.06 2.90
C LEU A 385 -25.98 11.02 4.08
N ASP A 386 -25.29 9.90 4.25
CA ASP A 386 -24.06 9.83 5.02
C ASP A 386 -22.89 10.10 4.06
N VAL A 387 -22.13 11.14 4.35
CA VAL A 387 -21.00 11.54 3.49
C VAL A 387 -19.67 11.40 4.22
N TRP A 388 -18.67 11.04 3.46
CA TRP A 388 -17.27 11.03 3.87
C TRP A 388 -16.41 11.49 2.70
N GLY A 389 -15.26 12.10 3.00
CA GLY A 389 -14.24 12.42 2.02
C GLY A 389 -12.97 12.91 2.66
N ARG A 390 -11.93 13.04 1.84
CA ARG A 390 -10.63 13.60 2.16
C ARG A 390 -10.32 14.75 1.20
N THR A 391 -9.90 15.90 1.73
CA THR A 391 -9.52 17.04 0.88
C THR A 391 -8.33 16.72 -0.01
N PRO A 392 -8.20 17.32 -1.21
CA PRO A 392 -7.15 16.99 -2.18
C PRO A 392 -5.72 17.10 -1.66
N ASN A 393 -5.49 17.95 -0.67
CA ASN A 393 -4.18 18.21 -0.10
C ASN A 393 -4.03 17.67 1.34
N GLY A 394 -4.98 16.89 1.84
CA GLY A 394 -4.94 16.36 3.20
C GLY A 394 -4.98 17.44 4.29
N LYS A 395 -5.49 18.65 4.02
CA LYS A 395 -5.52 19.76 4.97
C LYS A 395 -6.95 20.12 5.36
N GLY A 396 -7.10 20.60 6.59
CA GLY A 396 -8.38 21.09 7.11
C GLY A 396 -8.95 22.26 6.36
N GLY A 397 -10.24 22.48 6.55
CA GLY A 397 -10.94 23.63 5.97
C GLY A 397 -12.42 23.38 5.73
N ARG A 398 -13.08 24.38 5.13
CA ARG A 398 -14.51 24.32 4.81
C ARG A 398 -14.73 23.56 3.51
N VAL A 399 -15.58 22.55 3.54
CA VAL A 399 -16.02 21.75 2.40
C VAL A 399 -17.50 21.97 2.20
N MET A 400 -17.92 22.35 0.98
CA MET A 400 -19.34 22.50 0.62
C MET A 400 -19.82 21.24 -0.07
N ILE A 401 -20.83 20.60 0.47
CA ILE A 401 -21.52 19.49 -0.20
C ILE A 401 -22.63 20.05 -1.07
N GLN A 402 -22.63 19.59 -2.31
CA GLN A 402 -23.66 19.93 -3.31
C GLN A 402 -24.39 18.67 -3.76
N ILE A 403 -25.66 18.84 -4.10
CA ILE A 403 -26.53 17.78 -4.63
C ILE A 403 -27.06 18.21 -5.99
N LEU A 404 -27.05 17.29 -6.95
CA LEU A 404 -27.62 17.50 -8.26
C LEU A 404 -29.15 17.39 -8.19
N ARG A 405 -29.85 18.48 -8.51
CA ARG A 405 -31.33 18.56 -8.59
C ARG A 405 -31.74 19.30 -9.87
N ASP A 406 -32.63 18.70 -10.63
CA ASP A 406 -33.14 19.28 -11.87
C ASP A 406 -32.03 19.81 -12.80
N GLY A 407 -30.96 18.97 -12.96
CA GLY A 407 -29.80 19.31 -13.77
C GLY A 407 -28.87 20.39 -13.18
N LYS A 408 -29.13 20.91 -11.98
CA LYS A 408 -28.33 21.98 -11.35
C LYS A 408 -27.74 21.55 -10.02
N TRP A 409 -26.48 21.91 -9.77
CA TRP A 409 -25.82 21.72 -8.47
C TRP A 409 -26.34 22.70 -7.44
N ARG A 410 -26.92 22.20 -6.35
CA ARG A 410 -27.48 23.00 -5.24
C ARG A 410 -26.66 22.78 -3.99
N LYS A 411 -26.29 23.86 -3.29
CA LYS A 411 -25.63 23.78 -1.96
C LYS A 411 -26.54 23.06 -0.98
N ALA A 412 -26.02 22.02 -0.31
CA ALA A 412 -26.80 21.25 0.66
C ALA A 412 -26.31 21.50 2.11
N LYS A 413 -25.00 21.38 2.35
CA LYS A 413 -24.42 21.59 3.68
C LYS A 413 -22.93 21.93 3.58
N ALA A 414 -22.47 22.83 4.45
CA ALA A 414 -21.06 23.02 4.70
C ALA A 414 -20.61 22.06 5.81
N LEU A 415 -19.48 21.37 5.59
CA LEU A 415 -18.78 20.57 6.59
C LEU A 415 -17.40 21.19 6.83
N ARG A 416 -16.77 20.79 7.92
CA ARG A 416 -15.41 21.14 8.23
C ARG A 416 -14.54 19.88 8.16
N ALA A 417 -13.52 19.90 7.32
CA ALA A 417 -12.46 18.91 7.35
C ALA A 417 -11.55 19.15 8.56
N ASP A 418 -11.12 18.07 9.21
CA ASP A 418 -10.16 18.11 10.31
C ASP A 418 -8.74 18.46 9.84
N SER A 419 -7.75 18.44 10.75
CA SER A 419 -6.38 18.82 10.46
C SER A 419 -5.69 17.96 9.39
N VAL A 420 -6.15 16.72 9.19
CA VAL A 420 -5.65 15.78 8.19
C VAL A 420 -6.56 15.67 6.95
N GLY A 421 -7.47 16.62 6.81
CA GLY A 421 -8.32 16.76 5.62
C GLY A 421 -9.55 15.85 5.58
N ILE A 422 -9.83 15.08 6.61
CA ILE A 422 -11.00 14.19 6.64
C ILE A 422 -12.24 14.99 7.02
N PHE A 423 -13.31 14.87 6.22
CA PHE A 423 -14.63 15.40 6.54
C PHE A 423 -15.69 14.32 6.43
N ARG A 424 -16.63 14.36 7.34
CA ARG A 424 -17.76 13.43 7.38
C ARG A 424 -18.98 14.07 8.00
N GLY A 425 -20.14 13.59 7.64
CA GLY A 425 -21.37 14.09 8.24
C GLY A 425 -22.62 13.50 7.63
N ARG A 426 -23.72 13.81 8.29
CA ARG A 426 -25.04 13.45 7.83
C ARG A 426 -25.74 14.68 7.24
N ILE A 427 -26.32 14.49 6.06
CA ILE A 427 -27.01 15.54 5.31
C ILE A 427 -28.47 15.15 5.19
N HIS A 428 -29.36 15.98 5.72
CA HIS A 428 -30.81 15.82 5.54
C HIS A 428 -31.21 16.42 4.20
N THR A 429 -31.74 15.62 3.29
CA THR A 429 -32.03 16.06 1.92
C THR A 429 -33.52 16.07 1.57
N GLY A 430 -34.39 15.54 2.43
CA GLY A 430 -35.78 15.32 2.11
C GLY A 430 -36.02 14.27 1.01
N TYR A 431 -34.96 13.64 0.50
CA TYR A 431 -35.05 12.54 -0.47
C TYR A 431 -35.51 11.26 0.22
N GLY A 432 -36.65 10.72 -0.19
CA GLY A 432 -37.05 9.37 0.14
C GLY A 432 -36.15 8.31 -0.51
N ARG A 433 -36.50 7.04 -0.33
CA ARG A 433 -35.69 5.88 -0.82
C ARG A 433 -35.50 5.84 -2.36
N ASN A 434 -36.19 6.64 -3.15
CA ASN A 434 -36.06 6.75 -4.61
C ASN A 434 -34.89 7.66 -4.99
N ARG A 435 -33.73 7.12 -5.05
CA ARG A 435 -32.42 7.71 -5.02
C ARG A 435 -31.86 7.94 -6.43
N ARG A 436 -32.46 8.84 -7.19
CA ARG A 436 -31.92 9.33 -8.45
C ARG A 436 -31.17 10.64 -8.18
N GLY A 437 -29.93 10.77 -8.64
CA GLY A 437 -29.12 11.97 -8.48
C GLY A 437 -27.69 11.67 -8.12
N ALA A 438 -26.94 12.74 -7.88
CA ALA A 438 -25.54 12.67 -7.46
C ALA A 438 -25.26 13.73 -6.40
N ALA A 439 -24.21 13.50 -5.62
CA ALA A 439 -23.63 14.49 -4.72
C ALA A 439 -22.15 14.71 -5.06
N ARG A 440 -21.62 15.89 -4.73
CA ARG A 440 -20.18 16.18 -4.81
C ARG A 440 -19.74 17.04 -3.65
N ALA A 441 -18.46 17.01 -3.35
CA ALA A 441 -17.79 17.90 -2.42
C ALA A 441 -17.05 19.00 -3.19
N VAL A 442 -17.02 20.21 -2.64
CA VAL A 442 -16.28 21.36 -3.18
C VAL A 442 -15.35 21.90 -2.10
N TYR A 443 -14.05 21.93 -2.37
CA TYR A 443 -13.04 22.43 -1.46
C TYR A 443 -12.12 23.42 -2.19
N LYS A 444 -12.09 24.68 -1.75
CA LYS A 444 -11.25 25.75 -2.35
C LYS A 444 -11.37 25.84 -3.88
N GLY A 445 -12.61 25.74 -4.41
CA GLY A 445 -12.87 25.80 -5.84
C GLY A 445 -12.62 24.52 -6.62
N GLN A 446 -12.11 23.46 -5.99
CA GLN A 446 -11.95 22.13 -6.58
C GLN A 446 -13.18 21.26 -6.27
N ASP A 447 -13.68 20.57 -7.27
CA ASP A 447 -14.80 19.64 -7.14
C ASP A 447 -14.29 18.20 -7.03
N SER A 448 -14.92 17.38 -6.19
CA SER A 448 -14.78 15.93 -6.27
C SER A 448 -15.51 15.38 -7.49
N VAL A 449 -15.14 14.17 -7.92
CA VAL A 449 -15.95 13.44 -8.90
C VAL A 449 -17.38 13.29 -8.32
N PRO A 450 -18.44 13.49 -9.14
CA PRO A 450 -19.81 13.29 -8.72
C PRO A 450 -20.06 11.83 -8.28
N PHE A 451 -20.53 11.65 -7.06
CA PHE A 451 -20.89 10.34 -6.53
C PHE A 451 -22.38 10.08 -6.79
N ALA A 452 -22.68 9.16 -7.71
CA ALA A 452 -24.06 8.76 -8.01
C ALA A 452 -24.70 8.06 -6.80
N MET A 453 -25.93 8.44 -6.43
CA MET A 453 -26.63 7.88 -5.27
C MET A 453 -27.10 6.44 -5.48
N ARG A 454 -27.19 5.97 -6.74
CA ARG A 454 -27.49 4.58 -7.04
C ARG A 454 -26.26 3.71 -6.74
N SER A 455 -26.46 2.65 -5.96
CA SER A 455 -25.40 1.65 -5.73
C SER A 455 -25.04 0.93 -7.01
N VAL A 456 -23.76 0.68 -7.22
CA VAL A 456 -23.26 -0.21 -8.28
C VAL A 456 -23.36 -1.67 -7.85
N GLY A 457 -23.24 -1.94 -6.55
CA GLY A 457 -23.16 -3.30 -6.01
C GLY A 457 -21.75 -3.87 -6.05
N ASP A 458 -21.63 -5.07 -5.58
CA ASP A 458 -20.43 -5.91 -5.69
C ASP A 458 -20.64 -6.94 -6.80
N PHE A 459 -19.65 -7.12 -7.64
CA PHE A 459 -19.66 -8.15 -8.67
C PHE A 459 -18.23 -8.69 -8.87
N PRO A 460 -18.11 -9.97 -9.28
CA PRO A 460 -16.80 -10.57 -9.50
C PRO A 460 -16.00 -9.83 -10.58
N HIS A 461 -14.78 -9.45 -10.24
CA HIS A 461 -13.84 -8.85 -11.16
C HIS A 461 -12.41 -9.18 -10.71
N PRO A 462 -11.57 -9.80 -11.54
CA PRO A 462 -10.18 -10.09 -11.16
C PRO A 462 -9.40 -8.79 -10.97
N PRO A 463 -8.42 -8.76 -10.07
CA PRO A 463 -7.64 -7.55 -9.79
C PRO A 463 -6.74 -7.12 -10.95
N PHE A 464 -6.28 -8.05 -11.75
CA PHE A 464 -5.47 -7.85 -12.96
C PHE A 464 -6.16 -8.52 -14.14
N GLY A 465 -6.02 -7.94 -15.34
CA GLY A 465 -6.72 -8.39 -16.53
C GLY A 465 -6.62 -9.89 -16.79
N ARG A 466 -7.55 -10.42 -17.58
CA ARG A 466 -7.49 -11.82 -17.99
C ARG A 466 -6.23 -12.05 -18.80
N PRO A 467 -5.56 -13.22 -18.68
CA PRO A 467 -4.52 -13.60 -19.62
C PRO A 467 -5.07 -13.43 -21.03
N VAL A 468 -4.37 -12.69 -21.87
CA VAL A 468 -4.68 -12.63 -23.29
C VAL A 468 -4.42 -14.03 -23.83
N GLY A 469 -5.51 -14.75 -24.14
CA GLY A 469 -5.48 -16.12 -24.66
C GLY A 469 -4.90 -16.21 -26.06
#